data_e84f64cb733c09afaa7203d87603e17a
#
_entry.id   e84f64cb733c09afaa7203d87603e17a
#
_cell.length_a   1.000
_cell.length_b   1.000
_cell.length_c   1.000
_cell.angle_alpha   90.00
_cell.angle_beta   90.00
_cell.angle_gamma   90.00
#
_symmetry.space_group_name_H-M   'P 1'
#
loop_
_entity.id
_entity.type
_entity.pdbx_description
1 polymer ?
#
loop_
_entity_poly.entity_id
_entity_poly.type
_entity_poly.pdbx_seq_one_letter_code
_entity_poly.pdbx_strand_id
1 'polypeptide(L)'
;MAHMIPLQPKDFDPASHEGIVFQALSRLPDDFYVFHSLTSVVLGRHHPYAMHESDFVVINPHLGVLNIEAKAGSNISYQNGTWLYSSGKIMPHNGPYHQSSVAMHHLMDCIGDAAPNIKRKLKFLSSVWFMDMPITNLQAIHLPLDASLAMTLTLEDLDNPTDKICSIFQTEVRGFYPGQPVTSSEFNDLMNRVLCPTFHLIATPATQNKAIELRFNSLLREQYRLLDFLEEQPTAVINGAAGTGKTMLAVEKARRHSVTGDRVLFLCYNRLLCEFLNNHYKGNPDSEYCRQFQNVSFMTLSRLAMELVGDYRDLQGLADYLAECADHPGQLNYTHIIVDEGQDFGIVDENRKNSGEGATNCSVIDFLREVALSNGGTFYLFYDKHQMIQGGQKADYPLPECIEDSDCRLTLHTNCRNTREIAATSVAPLRDQKNREVMVQTASFWGTPVPPTLHLLSDNSLQLTALNRVLDRLTRQGIKNVTILTPQTFDYTSLRPVLVEAPGNPSIRFYPYKGKQYVVSTCIRFKGLESDAIILMDLRRDTFQGKGNLAFYVGSSRAKYSLDMLLTLPEEEYYSLAHQLDPGVPNRSRTPDRMRRLLGTLFSATIETE
;
A
#
# COMPACT_ATOMS: atom_id res chain seq x y z
N MET A 1 -37.76 26.37 2.73
CA MET A 1 -36.45 26.51 3.43
C MET A 1 -35.37 26.35 2.39
N ALA A 2 -34.32 27.16 2.47
CA ALA A 2 -33.20 27.10 1.53
C ALA A 2 -32.51 25.73 1.50
N HIS A 3 -31.87 25.41 0.38
CA HIS A 3 -31.02 24.26 0.22
C HIS A 3 -29.62 24.56 0.81
N MET A 4 -29.37 24.13 2.06
CA MET A 4 -28.10 24.34 2.74
C MET A 4 -27.03 23.32 2.29
N ILE A 5 -25.81 23.78 1.99
CA ILE A 5 -24.69 22.96 1.50
C ILE A 5 -23.42 23.33 2.29
N PRO A 6 -22.89 22.44 3.16
CA PRO A 6 -23.46 21.14 3.53
C PRO A 6 -24.76 21.27 4.34
N LEU A 7 -25.56 20.22 4.35
CA LEU A 7 -26.84 20.19 5.06
C LEU A 7 -26.67 20.45 6.58
N GLN A 8 -25.56 19.98 7.14
CA GLN A 8 -25.15 20.23 8.51
C GLN A 8 -23.64 20.53 8.49
N PRO A 9 -23.23 21.73 8.87
CA PRO A 9 -21.81 22.04 9.04
C PRO A 9 -21.24 21.23 10.20
N LYS A 10 -19.99 20.79 10.08
CA LYS A 10 -19.39 19.91 11.08
C LYS A 10 -19.03 20.66 12.36
N ASP A 11 -18.46 21.85 12.25
CA ASP A 11 -18.03 22.66 13.39
C ASP A 11 -18.12 24.13 13.05
N PHE A 12 -18.71 24.93 13.93
CA PHE A 12 -18.59 26.38 13.92
C PHE A 12 -17.63 26.82 15.03
N ASP A 13 -16.74 27.75 14.72
CA ASP A 13 -16.02 28.45 15.78
C ASP A 13 -17.04 29.30 16.58
N PRO A 14 -17.22 29.04 17.88
CA PRO A 14 -18.14 29.80 18.70
C PRO A 14 -17.87 31.31 18.68
N ALA A 15 -16.63 31.72 18.43
CA ALA A 15 -16.23 33.12 18.37
C ALA A 15 -16.56 33.79 17.04
N SER A 16 -16.80 33.03 15.95
CA SER A 16 -17.15 33.58 14.64
C SER A 16 -18.63 33.94 14.51
N HIS A 17 -19.50 33.38 15.35
CA HIS A 17 -20.97 33.48 15.28
C HIS A 17 -21.59 33.04 13.94
N GLU A 18 -20.85 32.38 13.05
CA GLU A 18 -21.33 31.91 11.74
C GLU A 18 -22.50 30.96 11.86
N GLY A 19 -22.60 30.19 12.94
CA GLY A 19 -23.73 29.30 13.22
C GLY A 19 -25.07 30.03 13.28
N ILE A 20 -25.09 31.28 13.76
CA ILE A 20 -26.29 32.11 13.82
C ILE A 20 -26.70 32.55 12.40
N VAL A 21 -25.73 32.96 11.57
CA VAL A 21 -25.95 33.32 10.17
C VAL A 21 -26.45 32.11 9.37
N PHE A 22 -25.85 30.92 9.60
CA PHE A 22 -26.30 29.69 8.96
C PHE A 22 -27.79 29.40 9.24
N GLN A 23 -28.19 29.53 10.51
CA GLN A 23 -29.59 29.35 10.93
C GLN A 23 -30.50 30.42 10.31
N ALA A 24 -30.08 31.69 10.23
CA ALA A 24 -30.82 32.74 9.58
C ALA A 24 -31.02 32.44 8.09
N LEU A 25 -29.94 32.12 7.36
CA LEU A 25 -29.98 31.83 5.94
C LEU A 25 -30.80 30.56 5.59
N SER A 26 -30.88 29.59 6.51
CA SER A 26 -31.70 28.39 6.31
C SER A 26 -33.19 28.70 6.17
N ARG A 27 -33.64 29.86 6.64
CA ARG A 27 -35.05 30.33 6.56
C ARG A 27 -35.42 30.92 5.20
N LEU A 28 -34.45 31.18 4.33
CA LEU A 28 -34.73 31.65 2.97
C LEU A 28 -35.69 30.67 2.23
N PRO A 29 -36.42 31.13 1.22
CA PRO A 29 -37.27 30.29 0.37
C PRO A 29 -36.52 29.10 -0.26
N ASP A 30 -37.27 28.14 -0.79
CA ASP A 30 -36.75 26.87 -1.33
C ASP A 30 -36.06 26.99 -2.71
N ASP A 31 -36.18 28.15 -3.35
CA ASP A 31 -35.45 28.49 -4.57
C ASP A 31 -34.03 29.05 -4.30
N PHE A 32 -33.63 29.17 -3.02
CA PHE A 32 -32.30 29.59 -2.62
C PHE A 32 -31.42 28.42 -2.24
N TYR A 33 -30.14 28.46 -2.70
CA TYR A 33 -29.07 27.53 -2.38
C TYR A 33 -28.00 28.30 -1.60
N VAL A 34 -27.64 27.78 -0.43
CA VAL A 34 -26.71 28.46 0.47
C VAL A 34 -25.49 27.54 0.73
N PHE A 35 -24.32 27.97 0.30
CA PHE A 35 -23.06 27.33 0.62
C PHE A 35 -22.43 28.01 1.84
N HIS A 36 -21.89 27.20 2.75
CA HIS A 36 -21.08 27.64 3.87
C HIS A 36 -19.63 27.19 3.67
N SER A 37 -18.68 28.10 3.95
CA SER A 37 -17.22 27.86 3.81
C SER A 37 -16.84 27.32 2.42
N LEU A 38 -17.37 27.97 1.37
CA LEU A 38 -17.07 27.58 0.00
C LEU A 38 -15.67 28.03 -0.41
N THR A 39 -14.77 27.07 -0.59
CA THR A 39 -13.42 27.34 -1.07
C THR A 39 -13.35 27.27 -2.59
N SER A 40 -12.81 28.30 -3.22
CA SER A 40 -12.57 28.38 -4.66
C SER A 40 -11.07 28.47 -4.97
N VAL A 41 -10.63 27.78 -6.04
CA VAL A 41 -9.23 27.74 -6.48
C VAL A 41 -9.16 28.19 -7.93
N VAL A 42 -8.36 29.20 -8.23
CA VAL A 42 -8.07 29.64 -9.59
C VAL A 42 -6.62 29.31 -9.94
N LEU A 43 -6.44 28.57 -11.04
CA LEU A 43 -5.14 28.31 -11.66
C LEU A 43 -4.99 29.27 -12.84
N GLY A 44 -4.49 30.46 -12.60
CA GLY A 44 -4.25 31.45 -13.65
C GLY A 44 -3.12 31.05 -14.56
N ARG A 45 -3.31 31.16 -15.89
CA ARG A 45 -2.25 30.94 -16.89
C ARG A 45 -1.04 31.87 -16.69
N HIS A 46 -1.21 32.99 -15.97
CA HIS A 46 -0.20 34.01 -15.71
C HIS A 46 -0.14 34.49 -14.26
N HIS A 47 -0.89 33.88 -13.33
CA HIS A 47 -0.93 34.22 -11.92
C HIS A 47 -0.60 33.00 -11.07
N PRO A 48 0.09 33.21 -9.90
CA PRO A 48 0.32 32.13 -8.97
C PRO A 48 -1.01 31.57 -8.45
N TYR A 49 -0.99 30.29 -8.05
CA TYR A 49 -2.08 29.61 -7.38
C TYR A 49 -2.70 30.51 -6.31
N ALA A 50 -4.00 30.75 -6.40
CA ALA A 50 -4.77 31.51 -5.42
C ALA A 50 -5.96 30.69 -4.94
N MET A 51 -6.16 30.65 -3.65
CA MET A 51 -7.26 29.99 -2.97
C MET A 51 -7.99 31.03 -2.11
N HIS A 52 -9.31 31.11 -2.27
CA HIS A 52 -10.18 32.00 -1.50
C HIS A 52 -11.32 31.19 -0.89
N GLU A 53 -11.62 31.48 0.35
CA GLU A 53 -12.77 30.97 1.08
C GLU A 53 -13.83 32.06 1.17
N SER A 54 -15.08 31.68 0.95
CA SER A 54 -16.27 32.52 1.14
C SER A 54 -17.02 32.00 2.36
N ASP A 55 -17.29 32.85 3.35
CA ASP A 55 -18.02 32.45 4.54
C ASP A 55 -19.40 31.89 4.15
N PHE A 56 -20.15 32.65 3.35
CA PHE A 56 -21.41 32.19 2.77
C PHE A 56 -21.56 32.62 1.32
N VAL A 57 -22.10 31.74 0.48
CA VAL A 57 -22.52 32.04 -0.89
C VAL A 57 -23.98 31.69 -1.06
N VAL A 58 -24.80 32.68 -1.35
CA VAL A 58 -26.24 32.54 -1.59
C VAL A 58 -26.50 32.59 -3.09
N ILE A 59 -27.11 31.56 -3.65
CA ILE A 59 -27.42 31.47 -5.08
C ILE A 59 -28.92 31.30 -5.28
N ASN A 60 -29.46 32.12 -6.18
CA ASN A 60 -30.81 31.94 -6.69
C ASN A 60 -30.76 31.92 -8.22
N PRO A 61 -31.34 30.91 -8.90
CA PRO A 61 -31.24 30.76 -10.35
C PRO A 61 -31.76 31.95 -11.14
N HIS A 62 -32.67 32.73 -10.55
CA HIS A 62 -33.30 33.89 -11.19
C HIS A 62 -32.68 35.23 -10.79
N LEU A 63 -32.07 35.31 -9.61
CA LEU A 63 -31.53 36.54 -9.03
C LEU A 63 -30.02 36.67 -9.20
N GLY A 64 -29.26 35.55 -9.09
CA GLY A 64 -27.82 35.54 -9.25
C GLY A 64 -27.06 34.88 -8.08
N VAL A 65 -25.85 35.35 -7.86
CA VAL A 65 -24.90 34.85 -6.84
C VAL A 65 -24.54 36.00 -5.91
N LEU A 66 -24.67 35.80 -4.59
CA LEU A 66 -24.32 36.76 -3.58
C LEU A 66 -23.28 36.14 -2.64
N ASN A 67 -22.08 36.70 -2.59
CA ASN A 67 -21.06 36.36 -1.60
C ASN A 67 -21.27 37.19 -0.35
N ILE A 68 -21.31 36.58 0.82
CA ILE A 68 -21.50 37.22 2.12
C ILE A 68 -20.29 36.92 3.00
N GLU A 69 -19.61 37.97 3.43
CA GLU A 69 -18.57 37.92 4.44
C GLU A 69 -19.17 38.22 5.82
N ALA A 70 -19.06 37.30 6.74
CA ALA A 70 -19.63 37.41 8.08
C ALA A 70 -18.59 37.97 9.08
N LYS A 71 -18.98 38.96 9.85
CA LYS A 71 -18.11 39.56 10.88
C LYS A 71 -18.81 39.66 12.22
N ALA A 72 -18.27 38.94 13.19
CA ALA A 72 -18.67 39.02 14.58
C ALA A 72 -17.97 40.20 15.28
N GLY A 73 -18.62 40.76 16.28
CA GLY A 73 -18.08 41.78 17.18
C GLY A 73 -18.86 43.09 17.18
N SER A 74 -19.16 43.60 18.38
CA SER A 74 -19.96 44.81 18.63
C SER A 74 -19.17 46.10 18.50
N ASN A 75 -17.84 46.07 18.40
CA ASN A 75 -16.98 47.24 18.34
C ASN A 75 -15.96 47.12 17.19
N ILE A 76 -16.45 47.26 15.95
CA ILE A 76 -15.63 47.33 14.75
C ILE A 76 -15.40 48.78 14.40
N SER A 77 -14.16 49.19 14.05
CA SER A 77 -13.83 50.56 13.72
C SER A 77 -13.06 50.66 12.39
N TYR A 78 -13.15 51.84 11.77
CA TYR A 78 -12.37 52.21 10.60
C TYR A 78 -11.56 53.46 10.92
N GLN A 79 -10.23 53.33 10.94
CA GLN A 79 -9.32 54.40 11.29
C GLN A 79 -8.13 54.44 10.34
N ASN A 80 -7.76 55.63 9.92
CA ASN A 80 -6.60 55.85 9.03
C ASN A 80 -6.61 54.94 7.77
N GLY A 81 -7.78 54.69 7.19
CA GLY A 81 -7.87 53.82 6.02
C GLY A 81 -7.89 52.31 6.31
N THR A 82 -8.02 51.90 7.57
CA THR A 82 -7.87 50.50 7.98
C THR A 82 -9.02 50.04 8.88
N TRP A 83 -9.57 48.89 8.60
CA TRP A 83 -10.58 48.23 9.43
C TRP A 83 -9.93 47.50 10.62
N LEU A 84 -10.49 47.68 11.80
CA LEU A 84 -9.99 47.14 13.06
C LEU A 84 -11.10 46.34 13.77
N TYR A 85 -10.70 45.22 14.36
CA TYR A 85 -11.51 44.48 15.32
C TYR A 85 -11.58 45.22 16.66
N SER A 86 -12.50 44.81 17.52
CA SER A 86 -12.62 45.32 18.91
C SER A 86 -11.33 45.18 19.73
N SER A 87 -10.50 44.24 19.40
CA SER A 87 -9.16 44.05 20.00
C SER A 87 -8.10 45.04 19.53
N GLY A 88 -8.41 45.93 18.60
CA GLY A 88 -7.45 46.82 17.93
C GLY A 88 -6.59 46.14 16.87
N LYS A 89 -6.80 44.86 16.60
CA LYS A 89 -6.10 44.11 15.51
C LYS A 89 -6.63 44.54 14.16
N ILE A 90 -5.73 44.75 13.19
CA ILE A 90 -6.08 45.06 11.81
C ILE A 90 -6.80 43.87 11.17
N MET A 91 -7.92 44.12 10.48
CA MET A 91 -8.61 43.11 9.68
C MET A 91 -7.78 42.78 8.43
N PRO A 92 -7.66 41.51 8.10
CA PRO A 92 -6.91 41.08 6.90
C PRO A 92 -7.56 41.60 5.61
N HIS A 93 -6.81 41.52 4.51
CA HIS A 93 -7.29 41.80 3.16
C HIS A 93 -8.00 43.13 2.98
N ASN A 94 -7.49 44.21 3.55
CA ASN A 94 -8.03 45.59 3.50
C ASN A 94 -9.48 45.73 4.01
N GLY A 95 -9.94 44.78 4.82
CA GLY A 95 -11.27 44.83 5.44
C GLY A 95 -12.34 43.97 4.79
N PRO A 96 -13.54 43.91 5.41
CA PRO A 96 -14.55 42.92 5.09
C PRO A 96 -15.18 43.11 3.70
N TYR A 97 -15.40 44.34 3.26
CA TYR A 97 -15.97 44.60 1.95
C TYR A 97 -15.03 44.20 0.80
N HIS A 98 -13.75 44.51 0.94
CA HIS A 98 -12.74 44.10 -0.02
C HIS A 98 -12.60 42.58 -0.04
N GLN A 99 -12.58 41.94 1.14
CA GLN A 99 -12.50 40.48 1.26
C GLN A 99 -13.67 39.80 0.53
N SER A 100 -14.91 40.24 0.80
CA SER A 100 -16.10 39.71 0.13
C SER A 100 -16.08 39.94 -1.40
N SER A 101 -15.62 41.10 -1.82
CA SER A 101 -15.52 41.43 -3.26
C SER A 101 -14.50 40.55 -3.97
N VAL A 102 -13.33 40.34 -3.38
CA VAL A 102 -12.28 39.46 -3.96
C VAL A 102 -12.77 38.01 -4.04
N ALA A 103 -13.39 37.49 -2.99
CA ALA A 103 -13.95 36.14 -3.00
C ALA A 103 -15.04 35.97 -4.07
N MET A 104 -15.92 36.96 -4.22
CA MET A 104 -16.94 36.98 -5.27
C MET A 104 -16.31 36.94 -6.68
N HIS A 105 -15.29 37.78 -6.94
CA HIS A 105 -14.62 37.77 -8.25
C HIS A 105 -13.93 36.44 -8.53
N HIS A 106 -13.29 35.87 -7.53
CA HIS A 106 -12.72 34.52 -7.64
C HIS A 106 -13.77 33.46 -8.01
N LEU A 107 -14.89 33.44 -7.29
CA LEU A 107 -15.98 32.51 -7.58
C LEU A 107 -16.55 32.73 -9.00
N MET A 108 -16.70 34.02 -9.40
CA MET A 108 -17.14 34.40 -10.74
C MET A 108 -16.18 33.87 -11.83
N ASP A 109 -14.87 33.88 -11.58
CA ASP A 109 -13.88 33.38 -12.53
C ASP A 109 -13.89 31.85 -12.58
N CYS A 110 -14.00 31.16 -11.43
CA CYS A 110 -14.16 29.70 -11.38
C CYS A 110 -15.40 29.23 -12.18
N ILE A 111 -16.54 29.90 -11.98
CA ILE A 111 -17.75 29.59 -12.74
C ILE A 111 -17.55 29.93 -14.23
N GLY A 112 -16.82 31.01 -14.54
CA GLY A 112 -16.53 31.44 -15.90
C GLY A 112 -15.66 30.46 -16.66
N ASP A 113 -14.67 29.89 -16.02
CA ASP A 113 -13.79 28.90 -16.63
C ASP A 113 -14.51 27.59 -16.89
N ALA A 114 -15.36 27.15 -15.95
CA ALA A 114 -16.09 25.88 -16.04
C ALA A 114 -17.38 25.96 -16.86
N ALA A 115 -18.12 27.10 -16.81
CA ALA A 115 -19.42 27.31 -17.43
C ALA A 115 -19.59 28.74 -17.95
N PRO A 116 -18.86 29.16 -19.01
CA PRO A 116 -18.82 30.55 -19.48
C PRO A 116 -20.19 31.08 -19.94
N ASN A 117 -21.05 30.20 -20.45
CA ASN A 117 -22.40 30.58 -20.88
C ASN A 117 -23.31 30.93 -19.71
N ILE A 118 -23.15 30.21 -18.59
CA ILE A 118 -23.93 30.43 -17.35
C ILE A 118 -23.43 31.69 -16.64
N LYS A 119 -22.11 31.92 -16.58
CA LYS A 119 -21.53 33.14 -16.01
C LYS A 119 -22.18 34.41 -16.56
N ARG A 120 -22.42 34.47 -17.89
CA ARG A 120 -23.02 35.65 -18.56
C ARG A 120 -24.49 35.90 -18.19
N LYS A 121 -25.17 34.88 -17.68
CA LYS A 121 -26.59 34.94 -17.31
C LYS A 121 -26.80 35.25 -15.82
N LEU A 122 -25.76 35.07 -14.98
CA LEU A 122 -25.82 35.29 -13.55
C LEU A 122 -25.29 36.68 -13.17
N LYS A 123 -25.98 37.34 -12.25
CA LYS A 123 -25.50 38.51 -11.56
C LYS A 123 -24.61 38.09 -10.39
N PHE A 124 -23.48 38.76 -10.20
CA PHE A 124 -22.56 38.50 -9.07
C PHE A 124 -22.50 39.73 -8.18
N LEU A 125 -22.72 39.52 -6.89
CA LEU A 125 -22.78 40.56 -5.87
C LEU A 125 -21.94 40.13 -4.65
N SER A 126 -21.46 41.13 -3.90
CA SER A 126 -20.77 40.91 -2.62
C SER A 126 -21.42 41.74 -1.53
N SER A 127 -21.50 41.21 -0.33
CA SER A 127 -22.04 41.88 0.83
C SER A 127 -21.25 41.51 2.12
N VAL A 128 -21.48 42.31 3.17
CA VAL A 128 -20.92 42.05 4.49
C VAL A 128 -22.05 41.93 5.49
N TRP A 129 -21.96 40.99 6.41
CA TRP A 129 -22.92 40.83 7.49
C TRP A 129 -22.26 41.12 8.84
N PHE A 130 -22.60 42.24 9.44
CA PHE A 130 -22.21 42.59 10.81
C PHE A 130 -23.27 42.08 11.79
N MET A 131 -23.10 40.90 12.32
CA MET A 131 -24.10 40.15 13.08
C MET A 131 -24.46 40.78 14.43
N ASP A 132 -23.51 41.46 15.06
CA ASP A 132 -23.65 42.06 16.39
C ASP A 132 -23.86 43.58 16.31
N MET A 133 -24.04 44.14 15.12
CA MET A 133 -24.13 45.59 14.87
C MET A 133 -25.54 46.00 14.44
N PRO A 134 -26.26 46.81 15.20
CA PRO A 134 -27.51 47.40 14.78
C PRO A 134 -27.34 48.34 13.57
N ILE A 135 -28.34 48.41 12.69
CA ILE A 135 -28.30 49.28 11.51
C ILE A 135 -28.16 50.76 11.88
N THR A 136 -28.75 51.17 12.98
CA THR A 136 -28.68 52.54 13.49
C THR A 136 -27.25 53.04 13.74
N ASN A 137 -26.36 52.13 14.16
CA ASN A 137 -24.96 52.45 14.36
C ASN A 137 -24.23 52.75 13.05
N LEU A 138 -24.56 52.00 11.99
CA LEU A 138 -23.97 52.18 10.66
C LEU A 138 -24.56 53.43 9.94
N GLN A 139 -25.83 53.76 10.19
CA GLN A 139 -26.45 54.97 9.67
C GLN A 139 -25.91 56.25 10.30
N ALA A 140 -25.40 56.17 11.53
CA ALA A 140 -24.87 57.33 12.26
C ALA A 140 -23.43 57.71 11.87
N ILE A 141 -22.78 56.94 10.99
CA ILE A 141 -21.39 57.14 10.58
C ILE A 141 -21.24 57.34 9.07
N HIS A 142 -20.15 57.97 8.65
CA HIS A 142 -19.73 57.97 7.25
C HIS A 142 -18.94 56.68 6.96
N LEU A 143 -19.51 55.80 6.16
CA LEU A 143 -18.85 54.57 5.73
C LEU A 143 -17.72 54.88 4.73
N PRO A 144 -16.67 54.02 4.67
CA PRO A 144 -15.62 54.15 3.67
C PRO A 144 -16.17 54.01 2.24
N LEU A 145 -15.37 54.40 1.24
CA LEU A 145 -15.79 54.40 -0.18
C LEU A 145 -16.08 53.00 -0.75
N ASP A 146 -15.53 51.97 -0.16
CA ASP A 146 -15.75 50.56 -0.54
C ASP A 146 -16.95 49.91 0.16
N ALA A 147 -17.59 50.62 1.11
CA ALA A 147 -18.72 50.16 1.90
C ALA A 147 -20.04 50.84 1.46
N SER A 148 -21.13 50.07 1.50
CA SER A 148 -22.45 50.56 1.22
C SER A 148 -23.50 49.94 2.13
N LEU A 149 -24.35 50.77 2.76
CA LEU A 149 -25.48 50.29 3.57
C LEU A 149 -26.45 49.42 2.78
N ALA A 150 -26.59 49.66 1.47
CA ALA A 150 -27.45 48.84 0.61
C ALA A 150 -26.91 47.40 0.51
N MET A 151 -25.60 47.21 0.58
CA MET A 151 -24.89 45.91 0.49
C MET A 151 -24.49 45.35 1.85
N THR A 152 -25.04 45.87 2.97
CA THR A 152 -24.68 45.46 4.32
C THR A 152 -25.90 44.86 5.02
N LEU A 153 -25.70 43.67 5.61
CA LEU A 153 -26.63 43.04 6.54
C LEU A 153 -26.19 43.34 7.98
N THR A 154 -27.14 43.39 8.89
CA THR A 154 -26.97 43.82 10.25
C THR A 154 -27.62 42.85 11.25
N LEU A 155 -27.62 43.17 12.53
CA LEU A 155 -28.24 42.40 13.59
C LEU A 155 -29.74 42.12 13.32
N GLU A 156 -30.46 43.12 12.83
CA GLU A 156 -31.91 43.01 12.53
C GLU A 156 -32.22 41.99 11.45
N ASP A 157 -31.30 41.81 10.50
CA ASP A 157 -31.48 40.86 9.39
C ASP A 157 -31.36 39.38 9.82
N LEU A 158 -30.92 39.09 11.06
CA LEU A 158 -30.86 37.75 11.57
C LEU A 158 -32.23 37.10 11.76
N ASP A 159 -33.25 37.88 12.06
CA ASP A 159 -34.64 37.38 12.24
C ASP A 159 -35.32 37.08 10.91
N ASN A 160 -35.15 37.92 9.92
CA ASN A 160 -35.69 37.75 8.56
C ASN A 160 -34.74 38.28 7.49
N PRO A 161 -33.77 37.47 7.03
CA PRO A 161 -32.79 37.89 6.04
C PRO A 161 -33.37 38.04 4.62
N THR A 162 -34.56 37.50 4.34
CA THR A 162 -35.12 37.37 2.99
C THR A 162 -35.28 38.73 2.31
N ASP A 163 -35.90 39.70 3.00
CA ASP A 163 -36.21 41.01 2.40
C ASP A 163 -34.92 41.77 2.07
N LYS A 164 -33.93 41.72 2.93
CA LYS A 164 -32.63 42.36 2.73
C LYS A 164 -31.83 41.70 1.62
N ILE A 165 -31.78 40.39 1.56
CA ILE A 165 -31.08 39.62 0.53
C ILE A 165 -31.76 39.88 -0.85
N CYS A 166 -33.07 39.85 -0.92
CA CYS A 166 -33.80 40.18 -2.15
C CYS A 166 -33.53 41.63 -2.58
N SER A 167 -33.50 42.59 -1.65
CA SER A 167 -33.12 43.97 -1.92
C SER A 167 -31.71 44.11 -2.49
N ILE A 168 -30.73 43.37 -1.92
CA ILE A 168 -29.36 43.32 -2.45
C ILE A 168 -29.34 42.79 -3.87
N PHE A 169 -30.08 41.73 -4.17
CA PHE A 169 -30.20 41.21 -5.54
C PHE A 169 -30.86 42.18 -6.54
N GLN A 170 -31.66 43.12 -6.08
CA GLN A 170 -32.26 44.17 -6.95
C GLN A 170 -31.25 45.24 -7.35
N THR A 171 -30.11 45.37 -6.64
CA THR A 171 -29.09 46.39 -6.94
C THR A 171 -28.59 46.24 -8.37
N GLU A 172 -28.55 47.33 -9.12
CA GLU A 172 -28.03 47.36 -10.49
C GLU A 172 -26.52 47.18 -10.52
N VAL A 173 -26.02 46.27 -11.36
CA VAL A 173 -24.58 46.01 -11.56
C VAL A 173 -24.18 46.57 -12.93
N ARG A 174 -23.24 47.50 -12.95
CA ARG A 174 -22.71 48.08 -14.16
C ARG A 174 -22.10 47.02 -15.07
N GLY A 175 -22.57 46.96 -16.33
CA GLY A 175 -22.10 46.00 -17.33
C GLY A 175 -22.78 44.64 -17.28
N PHE A 176 -23.68 44.41 -16.32
CA PHE A 176 -24.56 43.25 -16.35
C PHE A 176 -25.88 43.64 -17.05
N TYR A 177 -26.19 42.95 -18.11
CA TYR A 177 -27.45 43.07 -18.82
C TYR A 177 -28.19 41.73 -18.72
N PRO A 178 -29.39 41.71 -18.10
CA PRO A 178 -30.15 40.47 -17.99
C PRO A 178 -30.48 39.95 -19.39
N GLY A 179 -29.91 38.82 -19.73
CA GLY A 179 -30.19 38.07 -20.95
C GLY A 179 -31.29 37.03 -20.75
N GLN A 180 -31.22 35.94 -21.48
CA GLN A 180 -32.07 34.78 -21.24
C GLN A 180 -31.84 34.25 -19.82
N PRO A 181 -32.89 33.93 -19.04
CA PRO A 181 -32.73 33.38 -17.70
C PRO A 181 -31.99 32.04 -17.75
N VAL A 182 -31.35 31.72 -16.65
CA VAL A 182 -30.73 30.40 -16.47
C VAL A 182 -31.83 29.33 -16.42
N THR A 183 -31.77 28.36 -17.31
CA THR A 183 -32.74 27.26 -17.34
C THR A 183 -32.46 26.27 -16.19
N SER A 184 -33.48 25.51 -15.77
CA SER A 184 -33.32 24.48 -14.72
C SER A 184 -32.24 23.46 -15.07
N SER A 185 -32.06 23.11 -16.34
CA SER A 185 -30.99 22.20 -16.78
C SER A 185 -29.61 22.81 -16.61
N GLU A 186 -29.42 24.07 -17.02
CA GLU A 186 -28.15 24.80 -16.86
C GLU A 186 -27.83 25.01 -15.40
N PHE A 187 -28.82 25.28 -14.55
CA PHE A 187 -28.61 25.43 -13.13
C PHE A 187 -28.22 24.10 -12.47
N ASN A 188 -28.88 23.02 -12.84
CA ASN A 188 -28.49 21.68 -12.36
C ASN A 188 -27.07 21.28 -12.81
N ASP A 189 -26.68 21.63 -14.04
CA ASP A 189 -25.31 21.43 -14.51
C ASP A 189 -24.29 22.26 -13.70
N LEU A 190 -24.61 23.53 -13.40
CA LEU A 190 -23.78 24.37 -12.54
C LEU A 190 -23.60 23.76 -11.15
N MET A 191 -24.71 23.34 -10.53
CA MET A 191 -24.68 22.74 -9.20
C MET A 191 -23.89 21.42 -9.18
N ASN A 192 -24.22 20.49 -10.06
CA ASN A 192 -23.71 19.10 -9.99
C ASN A 192 -22.33 18.93 -10.60
N ARG A 193 -21.85 19.83 -11.45
CA ARG A 193 -20.54 19.72 -12.12
C ARG A 193 -19.52 20.76 -11.66
N VAL A 194 -19.97 21.91 -11.15
CA VAL A 194 -19.07 23.00 -10.80
C VAL A 194 -19.06 23.28 -9.31
N LEU A 195 -20.22 23.57 -8.72
CA LEU A 195 -20.29 24.03 -7.32
C LEU A 195 -20.32 22.90 -6.30
N CYS A 196 -21.03 21.81 -6.59
CA CYS A 196 -21.17 20.67 -5.68
C CYS A 196 -21.13 19.33 -6.44
N PRO A 197 -20.01 19.02 -7.13
CA PRO A 197 -19.91 17.78 -7.89
C PRO A 197 -19.92 16.58 -6.94
N THR A 198 -20.73 15.58 -7.28
CA THR A 198 -20.75 14.30 -6.58
C THR A 198 -19.97 13.27 -7.40
N PHE A 199 -18.92 12.72 -6.85
CA PHE A 199 -18.14 11.67 -7.49
C PHE A 199 -17.62 10.66 -6.47
N HIS A 200 -17.34 9.44 -6.94
CA HIS A 200 -16.68 8.41 -6.16
C HIS A 200 -15.32 8.11 -6.77
N LEU A 201 -14.27 8.38 -6.01
CA LEU A 201 -12.92 7.93 -6.37
C LEU A 201 -12.79 6.47 -5.97
N ILE A 202 -12.97 5.58 -6.95
CA ILE A 202 -12.73 4.15 -6.77
C ILE A 202 -11.36 3.86 -7.35
N ALA A 203 -10.40 3.53 -6.47
CA ALA A 203 -9.10 3.08 -6.92
C ALA A 203 -9.26 1.74 -7.65
N THR A 204 -8.80 1.68 -8.90
CA THR A 204 -8.74 0.41 -9.62
C THR A 204 -7.76 -0.54 -8.92
N PRO A 205 -7.91 -1.87 -9.05
CA PRO A 205 -6.94 -2.82 -8.48
C PRO A 205 -5.49 -2.49 -8.86
N ALA A 206 -5.25 -2.07 -10.09
CA ALA A 206 -3.91 -1.64 -10.55
C ALA A 206 -3.39 -0.40 -9.81
N THR A 207 -4.26 0.58 -9.51
CA THR A 207 -3.91 1.79 -8.75
C THR A 207 -3.66 1.45 -7.28
N GLN A 208 -4.46 0.56 -6.69
CA GLN A 208 -4.26 0.06 -5.34
C GLN A 208 -2.93 -0.67 -5.21
N ASN A 209 -2.63 -1.58 -6.14
CA ASN A 209 -1.36 -2.31 -6.17
C ASN A 209 -0.16 -1.37 -6.25
N LYS A 210 -0.24 -0.31 -7.07
CA LYS A 210 0.81 0.70 -7.16
C LYS A 210 1.02 1.46 -5.85
N ALA A 211 -0.04 1.80 -5.13
CA ALA A 211 0.03 2.45 -3.82
C ALA A 211 0.68 1.52 -2.77
N ILE A 212 0.32 0.24 -2.78
CA ILE A 212 0.92 -0.79 -1.92
C ILE A 212 2.42 -0.94 -2.24
N GLU A 213 2.79 -1.00 -3.51
CA GLU A 213 4.19 -1.09 -3.95
C GLU A 213 5.04 0.09 -3.49
N LEU A 214 4.53 1.32 -3.64
CA LEU A 214 5.19 2.53 -3.14
C LEU A 214 5.43 2.46 -1.63
N ARG A 215 4.47 1.93 -0.87
CA ARG A 215 4.60 1.76 0.57
C ARG A 215 5.64 0.69 0.94
N PHE A 216 5.63 -0.45 0.25
CA PHE A 216 6.65 -1.48 0.45
C PHE A 216 8.06 -0.96 0.16
N ASN A 217 8.23 -0.20 -0.91
CA ASN A 217 9.51 0.42 -1.23
C ASN A 217 9.96 1.42 -0.15
N SER A 218 9.04 2.16 0.45
CA SER A 218 9.33 3.06 1.59
C SER A 218 9.83 2.26 2.80
N LEU A 219 9.14 1.17 3.16
CA LEU A 219 9.52 0.31 4.28
C LEU A 219 10.89 -0.36 4.07
N LEU A 220 11.17 -0.83 2.86
CA LEU A 220 12.48 -1.37 2.51
C LEU A 220 13.58 -0.32 2.68
N ARG A 221 13.35 0.94 2.27
CA ARG A 221 14.32 2.03 2.48
C ARG A 221 14.56 2.32 3.96
N GLU A 222 13.54 2.21 4.80
CA GLU A 222 13.69 2.33 6.25
C GLU A 222 14.55 1.20 6.80
N GLN A 223 14.37 -0.03 6.31
CA GLN A 223 15.20 -1.17 6.70
C GLN A 223 16.65 -1.04 6.23
N TYR A 224 16.92 -0.43 5.08
CA TYR A 224 18.29 -0.21 4.62
C TYR A 224 19.12 0.63 5.59
N ARG A 225 18.49 1.47 6.43
CA ARG A 225 19.18 2.19 7.50
C ARG A 225 19.75 1.26 8.58
N LEU A 226 19.24 0.04 8.71
CA LEU A 226 19.85 -0.96 9.61
C LEU A 226 21.28 -1.30 9.19
N LEU A 227 21.59 -1.25 7.90
CA LEU A 227 22.93 -1.47 7.40
C LEU A 227 23.91 -0.38 7.82
N ASP A 228 23.42 0.84 8.07
CA ASP A 228 24.24 1.95 8.55
C ASP A 228 24.68 1.69 9.99
N PHE A 229 23.80 1.11 10.84
CA PHE A 229 24.14 0.67 12.18
C PHE A 229 25.08 -0.55 12.22
N LEU A 230 25.08 -1.33 11.14
CA LEU A 230 25.90 -2.52 11.01
C LEU A 230 27.20 -2.25 10.24
N GLU A 231 27.51 -1.00 9.90
CA GLU A 231 28.66 -0.67 9.03
C GLU A 231 29.98 -1.17 9.62
N GLU A 232 30.17 -1.00 10.92
CA GLU A 232 31.38 -1.40 11.65
C GLU A 232 31.35 -2.87 12.14
N GLN A 233 30.23 -3.59 11.93
CA GLN A 233 30.13 -4.98 12.38
C GLN A 233 30.73 -5.94 11.36
N PRO A 234 31.79 -6.68 11.71
CA PRO A 234 32.40 -7.64 10.78
C PRO A 234 31.50 -8.84 10.53
N THR A 235 30.66 -9.21 11.50
CA THR A 235 29.72 -10.32 11.36
C THR A 235 28.34 -9.93 11.84
N ALA A 236 27.30 -10.39 11.12
CA ALA A 236 25.92 -10.24 11.59
C ALA A 236 25.05 -11.41 11.11
N VAL A 237 24.16 -11.84 12.00
CA VAL A 237 23.14 -12.85 11.71
C VAL A 237 21.75 -12.21 11.81
N ILE A 238 21.02 -12.19 10.70
CA ILE A 238 19.77 -11.46 10.56
C ILE A 238 18.62 -12.44 10.35
N ASN A 239 17.77 -12.53 11.37
CA ASN A 239 16.55 -13.33 11.34
C ASN A 239 15.39 -12.50 10.82
N GLY A 240 14.42 -13.13 10.14
CA GLY A 240 13.17 -12.49 9.77
C GLY A 240 12.20 -13.48 9.14
N ALA A 241 10.91 -13.27 9.38
CA ALA A 241 9.87 -14.06 8.71
C ALA A 241 9.85 -13.84 7.19
N ALA A 242 9.10 -14.66 6.46
CA ALA A 242 8.89 -14.41 5.03
C ALA A 242 8.27 -13.03 4.81
N GLY A 243 8.74 -12.32 3.78
CA GLY A 243 8.26 -10.98 3.45
C GLY A 243 8.91 -9.82 4.22
N THR A 244 9.80 -10.06 5.19
CA THR A 244 10.49 -8.98 5.94
C THR A 244 11.65 -8.32 5.19
N GLY A 245 11.90 -8.65 3.93
CA GLY A 245 12.90 -7.98 3.11
C GLY A 245 14.33 -8.49 3.28
N LYS A 246 14.57 -9.64 3.91
CA LYS A 246 15.91 -10.25 4.12
C LYS A 246 16.77 -10.24 2.85
N THR A 247 16.29 -10.86 1.77
CA THR A 247 17.01 -10.93 0.49
C THR A 247 17.33 -9.55 -0.05
N MET A 248 16.40 -8.58 0.05
CA MET A 248 16.62 -7.22 -0.42
C MET A 248 17.68 -6.49 0.41
N LEU A 249 17.69 -6.71 1.73
CA LEU A 249 18.70 -6.17 2.63
C LEU A 249 20.08 -6.79 2.36
N ALA A 250 20.13 -8.10 2.09
CA ALA A 250 21.32 -8.82 1.67
C ALA A 250 21.90 -8.28 0.36
N VAL A 251 21.05 -8.08 -0.64
CA VAL A 251 21.43 -7.50 -1.93
C VAL A 251 21.92 -6.06 -1.79
N GLU A 252 21.27 -5.24 -0.97
CA GLU A 252 21.72 -3.87 -0.70
C GLU A 252 23.09 -3.84 0.00
N LYS A 253 23.35 -4.75 0.94
CA LYS A 253 24.68 -4.90 1.57
C LYS A 253 25.73 -5.27 0.52
N ALA A 254 25.43 -6.22 -0.38
CA ALA A 254 26.32 -6.61 -1.47
C ALA A 254 26.61 -5.44 -2.43
N ARG A 255 25.58 -4.66 -2.77
CA ARG A 255 25.72 -3.47 -3.61
C ARG A 255 26.67 -2.44 -3.00
N ARG A 256 26.52 -2.15 -1.71
CA ARG A 256 27.34 -1.15 -1.00
C ARG A 256 28.83 -1.51 -1.10
N HIS A 257 29.18 -2.75 -0.83
CA HIS A 257 30.58 -3.23 -0.96
C HIS A 257 31.07 -3.27 -2.40
N SER A 258 30.20 -3.65 -3.35
CA SER A 258 30.58 -3.65 -4.78
C SER A 258 30.88 -2.25 -5.31
N VAL A 259 30.17 -1.22 -4.84
CA VAL A 259 30.37 0.18 -5.25
C VAL A 259 31.72 0.72 -4.70
N THR A 260 32.17 0.29 -3.54
CA THR A 260 33.50 0.63 -2.99
C THR A 260 34.64 -0.09 -3.71
N GLY A 261 34.33 -1.03 -4.58
CA GLY A 261 35.30 -1.78 -5.38
C GLY A 261 35.63 -3.17 -4.85
N ASP A 262 35.04 -3.55 -3.72
CA ASP A 262 35.30 -4.81 -3.04
C ASP A 262 34.61 -5.99 -3.73
N ARG A 263 35.26 -7.15 -3.72
CA ARG A 263 34.68 -8.37 -4.27
C ARG A 263 33.77 -9.05 -3.24
N VAL A 264 32.53 -9.30 -3.66
CA VAL A 264 31.47 -9.86 -2.81
C VAL A 264 31.03 -11.22 -3.33
N LEU A 265 31.07 -12.23 -2.46
CA LEU A 265 30.39 -13.50 -2.69
C LEU A 265 29.00 -13.45 -2.09
N PHE A 266 27.96 -13.61 -2.91
CA PHE A 266 26.58 -13.74 -2.47
C PHE A 266 26.10 -15.18 -2.69
N LEU A 267 25.96 -15.91 -1.61
CA LEU A 267 25.51 -17.30 -1.65
C LEU A 267 24.01 -17.38 -1.37
N CYS A 268 23.30 -18.13 -2.19
CA CYS A 268 21.93 -18.54 -1.93
C CYS A 268 21.76 -20.03 -2.22
N TYR A 269 20.90 -20.68 -1.44
CA TYR A 269 20.64 -22.10 -1.63
C TYR A 269 19.85 -22.40 -2.90
N ASN A 270 18.90 -21.52 -3.24
CA ASN A 270 17.94 -21.74 -4.33
C ASN A 270 18.51 -21.31 -5.68
N ARG A 271 18.59 -22.26 -6.64
CA ARG A 271 19.06 -22.02 -8.00
C ARG A 271 18.21 -20.98 -8.74
N LEU A 272 16.87 -21.03 -8.64
CA LEU A 272 16.00 -20.06 -9.32
C LEU A 272 16.20 -18.64 -8.81
N LEU A 273 16.39 -18.48 -7.49
CA LEU A 273 16.74 -17.20 -6.92
C LEU A 273 18.09 -16.70 -7.44
N CYS A 274 19.09 -17.56 -7.48
CA CYS A 274 20.41 -17.22 -8.01
C CYS A 274 20.34 -16.78 -9.48
N GLU A 275 19.61 -17.50 -10.33
CA GLU A 275 19.38 -17.14 -11.73
C GLU A 275 18.64 -15.81 -11.86
N PHE A 276 17.61 -15.59 -11.03
CA PHE A 276 16.88 -14.33 -10.98
C PHE A 276 17.80 -13.16 -10.61
N LEU A 277 18.62 -13.28 -9.54
CA LEU A 277 19.53 -12.24 -9.10
C LEU A 277 20.56 -11.91 -10.18
N ASN A 278 21.16 -12.92 -10.81
CA ASN A 278 22.09 -12.69 -11.92
C ASN A 278 21.43 -11.97 -13.08
N ASN A 279 20.25 -12.40 -13.51
CA ASN A 279 19.56 -11.78 -14.63
C ASN A 279 19.10 -10.35 -14.30
N HIS A 280 18.60 -10.12 -13.09
CA HIS A 280 18.06 -8.81 -12.70
C HIS A 280 19.16 -7.78 -12.45
N TYR A 281 20.23 -8.16 -11.74
CA TYR A 281 21.27 -7.23 -11.29
C TYR A 281 22.50 -7.20 -12.19
N LYS A 282 22.70 -8.18 -13.07
CA LYS A 282 23.86 -8.27 -13.97
C LYS A 282 23.48 -8.48 -15.44
N GLY A 283 22.21 -8.63 -15.76
CA GLY A 283 21.72 -8.96 -17.11
C GLY A 283 21.91 -7.86 -18.15
N ASN A 284 22.09 -6.60 -17.73
CA ASN A 284 22.34 -5.47 -18.62
C ASN A 284 23.60 -4.68 -18.19
N PRO A 285 24.79 -5.00 -18.70
CA PRO A 285 26.04 -4.33 -18.33
C PRO A 285 26.07 -2.82 -18.63
N ASP A 286 25.27 -2.37 -19.57
CA ASP A 286 25.22 -0.95 -19.96
C ASP A 286 24.39 -0.11 -18.99
N SER A 287 23.55 -0.74 -18.16
CA SER A 287 22.77 -0.06 -17.13
C SER A 287 23.66 0.44 -16.00
N GLU A 288 23.56 1.72 -15.65
CA GLU A 288 24.25 2.31 -14.50
C GLU A 288 23.90 1.57 -13.19
N TYR A 289 22.67 1.11 -13.06
CA TYR A 289 22.22 0.31 -11.93
C TYR A 289 22.93 -1.05 -11.86
N CYS A 290 23.02 -1.77 -12.98
CA CYS A 290 23.68 -3.08 -13.03
C CYS A 290 25.20 -2.98 -12.80
N ARG A 291 25.84 -1.86 -13.20
CA ARG A 291 27.26 -1.61 -12.93
C ARG A 291 27.59 -1.57 -11.43
N GLN A 292 26.63 -1.21 -10.58
CA GLN A 292 26.81 -1.22 -9.13
C GLN A 292 26.98 -2.64 -8.54
N PHE A 293 26.68 -3.68 -9.31
CA PHE A 293 26.80 -5.10 -8.91
C PHE A 293 27.93 -5.83 -9.67
N GLN A 294 28.79 -5.13 -10.37
CA GLN A 294 29.83 -5.77 -11.19
C GLN A 294 30.76 -6.67 -10.37
N ASN A 295 31.07 -6.31 -9.12
CA ASN A 295 31.95 -7.03 -8.22
C ASN A 295 31.19 -8.07 -7.35
N VAL A 296 29.88 -8.25 -7.53
CA VAL A 296 29.09 -9.27 -6.80
C VAL A 296 29.04 -10.56 -7.60
N SER A 297 29.39 -11.67 -6.98
CA SER A 297 29.22 -13.01 -7.54
C SER A 297 28.00 -13.68 -6.88
N PHE A 298 26.87 -13.75 -7.59
CA PHE A 298 25.68 -14.49 -7.13
C PHE A 298 25.83 -15.97 -7.48
N MET A 299 25.93 -16.83 -6.47
CA MET A 299 26.21 -18.26 -6.65
C MET A 299 25.38 -19.15 -5.72
N THR A 300 25.21 -20.39 -6.16
CA THR A 300 24.80 -21.48 -5.25
C THR A 300 26.06 -22.20 -4.73
N LEU A 301 25.90 -22.98 -3.63
CA LEU A 301 26.99 -23.74 -3.07
C LEU A 301 27.62 -24.72 -4.09
N SER A 302 26.81 -25.42 -4.85
CA SER A 302 27.29 -26.33 -5.91
C SER A 302 28.08 -25.61 -7.01
N ARG A 303 27.73 -24.37 -7.34
CA ARG A 303 28.47 -23.58 -8.30
C ARG A 303 29.83 -23.11 -7.73
N LEU A 304 29.83 -22.72 -6.46
CA LEU A 304 31.06 -22.37 -5.76
C LEU A 304 32.02 -23.58 -5.72
N ALA A 305 31.53 -24.78 -5.39
CA ALA A 305 32.31 -26.01 -5.40
C ALA A 305 32.88 -26.29 -6.82
N MET A 306 32.08 -26.15 -7.86
CA MET A 306 32.54 -26.33 -9.25
C MET A 306 33.66 -25.34 -9.61
N GLU A 307 33.58 -24.08 -9.17
CA GLU A 307 34.58 -23.05 -9.47
C GLU A 307 35.88 -23.24 -8.68
N LEU A 308 35.83 -23.71 -7.43
CA LEU A 308 36.99 -23.77 -6.54
C LEU A 308 37.69 -25.16 -6.54
N VAL A 309 36.92 -26.23 -6.59
CA VAL A 309 37.44 -27.61 -6.50
C VAL A 309 37.20 -28.45 -7.75
N GLY A 310 36.47 -27.92 -8.74
CA GLY A 310 36.25 -28.55 -10.05
C GLY A 310 35.14 -29.60 -10.07
N ASP A 311 34.48 -29.90 -8.97
CA ASP A 311 33.34 -30.81 -8.87
C ASP A 311 32.22 -30.18 -8.03
N TYR A 312 31.03 -29.99 -8.63
CA TYR A 312 29.87 -29.42 -7.96
C TYR A 312 29.30 -30.28 -6.83
N ARG A 313 29.76 -31.54 -6.69
CA ARG A 313 29.34 -32.51 -5.67
C ARG A 313 30.37 -32.67 -4.53
N ASP A 314 31.58 -32.21 -4.75
CA ASP A 314 32.64 -32.35 -3.77
C ASP A 314 32.59 -31.22 -2.73
N LEU A 315 31.61 -31.29 -1.86
CA LEU A 315 31.43 -30.31 -0.79
C LEU A 315 32.42 -30.53 0.37
N GLN A 316 32.97 -31.77 0.53
CA GLN A 316 34.01 -32.01 1.49
C GLN A 316 35.34 -31.38 1.02
N GLY A 317 35.71 -31.57 -0.24
CA GLY A 317 36.89 -30.93 -0.81
C GLY A 317 36.77 -29.40 -0.78
N LEU A 318 35.57 -28.87 -0.97
CA LEU A 318 35.30 -27.44 -0.79
C LEU A 318 35.53 -26.99 0.66
N ALA A 319 35.03 -27.75 1.64
CA ALA A 319 35.24 -27.44 3.07
C ALA A 319 36.74 -27.43 3.42
N ASP A 320 37.46 -28.46 3.00
CA ASP A 320 38.90 -28.59 3.23
C ASP A 320 39.69 -27.44 2.57
N TYR A 321 39.34 -27.06 1.33
CA TYR A 321 39.93 -25.91 0.64
C TYR A 321 39.66 -24.57 1.35
N LEU A 322 38.43 -24.36 1.84
CA LEU A 322 38.10 -23.13 2.56
C LEU A 322 38.74 -23.04 3.93
N ALA A 323 38.94 -24.19 4.63
CA ALA A 323 39.70 -24.25 5.86
C ALA A 323 41.16 -23.79 5.61
N GLU A 324 41.78 -24.25 4.53
CA GLU A 324 43.11 -23.79 4.12
C GLU A 324 43.14 -22.29 3.81
N CYS A 325 42.10 -21.78 3.10
CA CYS A 325 41.98 -20.35 2.81
C CYS A 325 41.81 -19.48 4.06
N ALA A 326 41.20 -19.99 5.13
CA ALA A 326 41.06 -19.27 6.39
C ALA A 326 42.41 -19.00 7.06
N ASP A 327 43.35 -19.96 6.93
CA ASP A 327 44.73 -19.85 7.43
C ASP A 327 45.64 -19.00 6.52
N HIS A 328 45.23 -18.79 5.26
CA HIS A 328 46.02 -18.06 4.24
C HIS A 328 45.21 -16.88 3.66
N PRO A 329 45.21 -15.70 4.33
CA PRO A 329 44.47 -14.54 3.88
C PRO A 329 44.82 -14.11 2.44
N GLY A 330 43.78 -13.84 1.64
CA GLY A 330 43.91 -13.44 0.26
C GLY A 330 43.94 -14.58 -0.78
N GLN A 331 43.99 -15.85 -0.35
CA GLN A 331 43.92 -17.00 -1.26
C GLN A 331 42.54 -17.08 -1.94
N LEU A 332 41.46 -16.88 -1.19
CA LEU A 332 40.13 -16.71 -1.75
C LEU A 332 39.89 -15.20 -2.00
N ASN A 333 39.70 -14.84 -3.25
CA ASN A 333 39.61 -13.44 -3.64
C ASN A 333 38.16 -12.87 -3.49
N TYR A 334 37.57 -13.06 -2.30
CA TYR A 334 36.34 -12.42 -1.85
C TYR A 334 36.58 -11.78 -0.49
N THR A 335 36.36 -10.48 -0.40
CA THR A 335 36.52 -9.75 0.87
C THR A 335 35.25 -9.83 1.72
N HIS A 336 34.09 -9.76 1.08
CA HIS A 336 32.81 -9.78 1.78
C HIS A 336 31.97 -10.97 1.34
N ILE A 337 31.36 -11.66 2.31
CA ILE A 337 30.57 -12.85 2.07
C ILE A 337 29.17 -12.65 2.67
N ILE A 338 28.16 -12.87 1.86
CA ILE A 338 26.75 -12.74 2.24
C ILE A 338 26.04 -14.05 1.91
N VAL A 339 25.35 -14.60 2.90
CA VAL A 339 24.60 -15.85 2.80
C VAL A 339 23.12 -15.56 2.98
N ASP A 340 22.29 -15.87 1.99
CA ASP A 340 20.83 -15.76 2.08
C ASP A 340 20.19 -17.14 2.23
N GLU A 341 19.09 -17.22 2.98
CA GLU A 341 18.36 -18.44 3.33
C GLU A 341 19.26 -19.45 4.10
N GLY A 342 20.05 -18.97 5.04
CA GLY A 342 21.03 -19.76 5.80
C GLY A 342 20.49 -21.03 6.45
N GLN A 343 19.20 -21.10 6.78
CA GLN A 343 18.54 -22.27 7.34
C GLN A 343 18.45 -23.46 6.37
N ASP A 344 18.63 -23.25 5.09
CA ASP A 344 18.47 -24.31 4.09
C ASP A 344 19.74 -25.14 3.87
N PHE A 345 20.88 -24.64 4.27
CA PHE A 345 22.17 -25.33 4.01
C PHE A 345 22.31 -26.66 4.75
N GLY A 346 21.66 -26.82 5.90
CA GLY A 346 21.61 -28.09 6.60
C GLY A 346 20.63 -29.13 6.06
N ILE A 347 19.77 -28.74 5.08
CA ILE A 347 18.75 -29.61 4.51
C ILE A 347 19.37 -30.53 3.47
N VAL A 348 19.21 -31.86 3.64
CA VAL A 348 19.66 -32.89 2.71
C VAL A 348 18.44 -33.61 2.11
N ASP A 349 18.56 -34.05 0.86
CA ASP A 349 17.55 -34.86 0.20
C ASP A 349 17.31 -36.16 0.98
N GLU A 350 16.05 -36.56 1.18
CA GLU A 350 15.67 -37.76 1.96
C GLU A 350 16.34 -39.03 1.47
N ASN A 351 16.67 -39.11 0.20
CA ASN A 351 17.40 -40.24 -0.37
C ASN A 351 18.91 -40.28 0.00
N ARG A 352 19.43 -39.23 0.70
CA ARG A 352 20.82 -39.03 1.05
C ARG A 352 21.07 -38.82 2.57
N LYS A 353 20.05 -39.04 3.40
CA LYS A 353 20.09 -38.79 4.85
C LYS A 353 21.31 -39.39 5.62
N ASN A 354 21.97 -40.39 5.08
CA ASN A 354 23.09 -41.07 5.72
C ASN A 354 24.48 -40.53 5.29
N SER A 355 24.57 -39.48 4.49
CA SER A 355 25.82 -39.03 3.88
C SER A 355 26.61 -37.97 4.67
N GLY A 356 26.06 -37.43 5.75
CA GLY A 356 26.71 -36.32 6.48
C GLY A 356 26.71 -34.98 5.71
N GLU A 357 26.14 -34.95 4.50
CA GLU A 357 26.18 -33.81 3.57
C GLU A 357 25.65 -32.51 4.19
N GLY A 358 24.61 -32.59 5.03
CA GLY A 358 24.06 -31.40 5.70
C GLY A 358 25.02 -30.77 6.71
N ALA A 359 25.78 -31.59 7.46
CA ALA A 359 26.81 -31.10 8.37
C ALA A 359 27.97 -30.45 7.59
N THR A 360 28.42 -31.09 6.50
CA THR A 360 29.46 -30.55 5.62
C THR A 360 29.04 -29.21 5.01
N ASN A 361 27.80 -29.07 4.55
CA ASN A 361 27.28 -27.77 4.03
C ASN A 361 27.33 -26.67 5.11
N CYS A 362 26.99 -26.98 6.35
CA CYS A 362 27.07 -26.04 7.46
C CYS A 362 28.51 -25.65 7.74
N SER A 363 29.43 -26.61 7.77
CA SER A 363 30.88 -26.35 7.97
C SER A 363 31.44 -25.46 6.86
N VAL A 364 31.03 -25.64 5.59
CA VAL A 364 31.41 -24.75 4.50
C VAL A 364 30.99 -23.30 4.78
N ILE A 365 29.79 -23.08 5.33
CA ILE A 365 29.31 -21.73 5.68
C ILE A 365 30.16 -21.15 6.84
N ASP A 366 30.50 -21.93 7.82
CA ASP A 366 31.33 -21.50 8.96
C ASP A 366 32.76 -21.18 8.51
N PHE A 367 33.40 -22.00 7.65
CA PHE A 367 34.68 -21.66 7.04
C PHE A 367 34.64 -20.41 6.17
N LEU A 368 33.57 -20.16 5.44
CA LEU A 368 33.40 -18.92 4.70
C LEU A 368 33.35 -17.68 5.61
N ARG A 369 32.77 -17.80 6.83
CA ARG A 369 32.85 -16.76 7.86
C ARG A 369 34.30 -16.49 8.24
N GLU A 370 35.07 -17.54 8.54
CA GLU A 370 36.47 -17.42 8.92
C GLU A 370 37.31 -16.78 7.80
N VAL A 371 37.12 -17.22 6.57
CA VAL A 371 37.78 -16.62 5.39
C VAL A 371 37.46 -15.12 5.22
N ALA A 372 36.19 -14.73 5.38
CA ALA A 372 35.82 -13.33 5.30
C ALA A 372 36.53 -12.48 6.37
N LEU A 373 36.62 -13.01 7.61
CA LEU A 373 37.28 -12.33 8.72
C LEU A 373 38.80 -12.27 8.54
N SER A 374 39.42 -13.35 8.08
CA SER A 374 40.87 -13.38 7.82
C SER A 374 41.26 -12.42 6.69
N ASN A 375 40.41 -12.23 5.71
CA ASN A 375 40.58 -11.23 4.64
C ASN A 375 40.27 -9.78 5.08
N GLY A 376 39.96 -9.55 6.38
CA GLY A 376 39.62 -8.23 6.90
C GLY A 376 38.27 -7.69 6.41
N GLY A 377 37.40 -8.57 5.91
CA GLY A 377 36.09 -8.22 5.37
C GLY A 377 34.94 -8.50 6.32
N THR A 378 33.75 -8.72 5.77
CA THR A 378 32.53 -8.94 6.55
C THR A 378 31.79 -10.20 6.13
N PHE A 379 31.13 -10.84 7.10
CA PHE A 379 30.26 -11.99 6.90
C PHE A 379 28.86 -11.72 7.41
N TYR A 380 27.85 -11.82 6.55
CA TYR A 380 26.45 -11.59 6.88
C TYR A 380 25.60 -12.78 6.48
N LEU A 381 24.83 -13.31 7.43
CA LEU A 381 23.93 -14.44 7.19
C LEU A 381 22.48 -14.03 7.46
N PHE A 382 21.61 -14.27 6.47
CA PHE A 382 20.17 -14.02 6.54
C PHE A 382 19.42 -15.35 6.61
N TYR A 383 18.49 -15.50 7.55
CA TYR A 383 17.75 -16.74 7.74
C TYR A 383 16.31 -16.51 8.22
N ASP A 384 15.47 -17.54 8.13
CA ASP A 384 14.09 -17.53 8.61
C ASP A 384 13.90 -18.64 9.65
N LYS A 385 13.94 -18.27 10.91
CA LYS A 385 13.71 -19.16 12.04
C LYS A 385 12.39 -19.93 11.95
N HIS A 386 11.34 -19.31 11.39
CA HIS A 386 10.01 -19.91 11.33
C HIS A 386 9.93 -21.04 10.29
N GLN A 387 10.73 -20.98 9.24
CA GLN A 387 10.79 -22.07 8.26
C GLN A 387 11.43 -23.34 8.86
N MET A 388 12.31 -23.20 9.83
CA MET A 388 12.91 -24.33 10.55
C MET A 388 11.90 -25.05 11.45
N ILE A 389 11.02 -24.30 12.12
CA ILE A 389 10.04 -24.85 13.08
C ILE A 389 8.92 -25.58 12.35
N GLN A 390 8.57 -25.16 11.13
CA GLN A 390 7.43 -25.67 10.38
C GLN A 390 7.67 -27.02 9.71
N GLY A 391 8.91 -27.42 9.53
CA GLY A 391 9.28 -28.75 9.02
C GLY A 391 8.89 -29.91 9.96
N GLY A 392 8.33 -29.60 11.12
CA GLY A 392 7.72 -30.59 12.04
C GLY A 392 8.72 -31.33 12.94
N GLN A 393 10.00 -31.09 12.81
CA GLN A 393 11.02 -31.72 13.65
C GLN A 393 12.12 -30.72 14.02
N LYS A 394 12.19 -30.39 15.27
CA LYS A 394 13.12 -29.41 15.86
C LYS A 394 14.56 -29.90 15.93
N ALA A 395 14.97 -31.00 15.35
CA ALA A 395 16.23 -31.61 15.68
C ALA A 395 17.00 -32.35 14.58
N ASP A 396 16.46 -32.47 13.35
CA ASP A 396 17.08 -33.43 12.42
C ASP A 396 18.03 -32.81 11.38
N TYR A 397 18.13 -31.47 11.32
CA TYR A 397 19.04 -30.83 10.38
C TYR A 397 20.05 -29.95 11.12
N PRO A 398 21.35 -30.09 10.84
CA PRO A 398 22.36 -29.20 11.37
C PRO A 398 22.16 -27.79 10.87
N LEU A 399 22.63 -26.82 11.64
CA LEU A 399 22.68 -25.40 11.26
C LEU A 399 24.12 -24.94 11.28
N PRO A 400 24.49 -23.94 10.46
CA PRO A 400 25.78 -23.28 10.63
C PRO A 400 25.96 -22.77 12.07
N GLU A 401 27.11 -22.99 12.66
CA GLU A 401 27.42 -22.57 14.03
C GLU A 401 27.29 -21.07 14.22
N CYS A 402 27.60 -20.30 13.19
CA CYS A 402 27.47 -18.85 13.20
C CYS A 402 26.02 -18.33 13.46
N ILE A 403 24.99 -19.17 13.25
CA ILE A 403 23.62 -18.82 13.62
C ILE A 403 23.41 -18.80 15.14
N GLU A 404 24.09 -19.70 15.86
CA GLU A 404 23.96 -19.82 17.31
C GLU A 404 25.00 -18.98 18.05
N ASP A 405 26.16 -18.77 17.44
CA ASP A 405 27.36 -18.22 18.08
C ASP A 405 27.74 -16.80 17.61
N SER A 406 26.79 -16.07 17.04
CA SER A 406 27.02 -14.68 16.59
C SER A 406 26.80 -13.67 17.69
N ASP A 407 27.74 -12.75 17.87
CA ASP A 407 27.64 -11.60 18.79
C ASP A 407 26.65 -10.54 18.30
N CYS A 408 26.42 -10.44 16.99
CA CYS A 408 25.49 -9.50 16.39
C CYS A 408 24.29 -10.24 15.79
N ARG A 409 23.16 -10.24 16.51
CA ARG A 409 21.90 -10.85 16.09
C ARG A 409 20.81 -9.81 15.96
N LEU A 410 20.20 -9.74 14.79
CA LEU A 410 19.08 -8.87 14.52
C LEU A 410 17.84 -9.64 14.09
N THR A 411 16.67 -9.13 14.43
CA THR A 411 15.40 -9.68 13.96
C THR A 411 14.58 -8.62 13.25
N LEU A 412 14.21 -8.91 12.01
CA LEU A 412 13.30 -8.08 11.21
C LEU A 412 11.87 -8.48 11.55
N HIS A 413 11.07 -7.51 12.01
CA HIS A 413 9.69 -7.74 12.45
C HIS A 413 8.66 -7.31 11.41
N THR A 414 8.95 -6.25 10.63
CA THR A 414 7.97 -5.65 9.72
C THR A 414 7.95 -6.38 8.38
N ASN A 415 6.79 -6.89 7.99
CA ASN A 415 6.58 -7.46 6.66
C ASN A 415 6.48 -6.33 5.62
N CYS A 416 7.36 -6.35 4.63
CA CYS A 416 7.48 -5.35 3.55
C CYS A 416 7.05 -5.89 2.18
N ARG A 417 6.46 -7.08 2.12
CA ARG A 417 6.05 -7.75 0.87
C ARG A 417 4.55 -7.96 0.78
N ASN A 418 3.96 -8.52 1.83
CA ASN A 418 2.59 -9.00 1.82
C ASN A 418 1.65 -7.98 2.46
N THR A 419 0.41 -7.93 2.02
CA THR A 419 -0.66 -7.31 2.80
C THR A 419 -0.87 -8.07 4.11
N ARG A 420 -1.49 -7.42 5.10
CA ARG A 420 -1.79 -8.05 6.39
C ARG A 420 -2.61 -9.33 6.24
N GLU A 421 -3.58 -9.31 5.33
CA GLU A 421 -4.47 -10.44 5.05
C GLU A 421 -3.70 -11.63 4.48
N ILE A 422 -2.83 -11.40 3.50
CA ILE A 422 -1.97 -12.44 2.93
C ILE A 422 -1.02 -12.99 3.99
N ALA A 423 -0.39 -12.13 4.79
CA ALA A 423 0.48 -12.56 5.88
C ALA A 423 -0.27 -13.41 6.92
N ALA A 424 -1.49 -12.98 7.31
CA ALA A 424 -2.34 -13.73 8.24
C ALA A 424 -2.73 -15.11 7.67
N THR A 425 -3.13 -15.17 6.40
CA THR A 425 -3.46 -16.44 5.72
C THR A 425 -2.25 -17.36 5.66
N SER A 426 -1.07 -16.83 5.36
CA SER A 426 0.15 -17.64 5.23
C SER A 426 0.53 -18.35 6.54
N VAL A 427 0.25 -17.75 7.69
CA VAL A 427 0.54 -18.32 9.00
C VAL A 427 -0.64 -19.07 9.62
N ALA A 428 -1.79 -19.10 8.97
CA ALA A 428 -3.01 -19.70 9.48
C ALA A 428 -2.85 -21.18 9.95
N PRO A 429 -2.12 -22.04 9.23
CA PRO A 429 -1.91 -23.42 9.66
C PRO A 429 -0.95 -23.59 10.84
N LEU A 430 -0.25 -22.52 11.27
CA LEU A 430 0.68 -22.58 12.39
C LEU A 430 -0.05 -22.66 13.72
N ARG A 431 0.36 -23.60 14.58
CA ARG A 431 -0.27 -23.85 15.88
C ARG A 431 0.17 -22.86 16.97
N ASP A 432 1.32 -22.24 16.82
CA ASP A 432 1.88 -21.33 17.84
C ASP A 432 1.33 -19.91 17.67
N GLN A 433 0.40 -19.55 18.56
CA GLN A 433 -0.30 -18.26 18.53
C GLN A 433 0.63 -17.04 18.73
N LYS A 434 1.67 -17.17 19.58
CA LYS A 434 2.66 -16.08 19.81
C LYS A 434 3.49 -15.79 18.55
N ASN A 435 3.87 -16.83 17.83
CA ASN A 435 4.62 -16.67 16.58
C ASN A 435 3.73 -16.09 15.46
N ARG A 436 2.42 -16.41 15.43
CA ARG A 436 1.49 -15.82 14.46
C ARG A 436 1.43 -14.30 14.57
N GLU A 437 1.29 -13.75 15.77
CA GLU A 437 1.18 -12.30 15.97
C GLU A 437 2.44 -11.55 15.51
N VAL A 438 3.61 -12.09 15.79
CA VAL A 438 4.89 -11.50 15.35
C VAL A 438 5.04 -11.54 13.83
N MET A 439 4.63 -12.65 13.19
CA MET A 439 4.75 -12.82 11.73
C MET A 439 3.78 -11.97 10.92
N VAL A 440 2.70 -11.49 11.52
CA VAL A 440 1.66 -10.67 10.88
C VAL A 440 1.89 -9.18 11.11
N GLN A 441 2.98 -8.77 11.75
CA GLN A 441 3.32 -7.36 11.88
C GLN A 441 3.64 -6.75 10.51
N THR A 442 2.60 -6.19 9.90
CA THR A 442 2.70 -5.46 8.64
C THR A 442 2.40 -3.99 8.91
N ALA A 443 2.96 -3.12 8.07
CA ALA A 443 2.58 -1.73 8.12
C ALA A 443 1.09 -1.55 7.79
N SER A 444 0.43 -0.62 8.47
CA SER A 444 -0.94 -0.22 8.15
C SER A 444 -0.99 0.38 6.75
N PHE A 445 -1.85 -0.14 5.89
CA PHE A 445 -2.11 0.41 4.57
C PHE A 445 -3.35 1.29 4.61
N TRP A 446 -3.31 2.41 3.87
CA TRP A 446 -4.47 3.20 3.56
C TRP A 446 -5.21 2.52 2.40
N GLY A 447 -6.39 1.99 2.67
CA GLY A 447 -7.22 1.26 1.71
C GLY A 447 -7.75 -0.05 2.28
N THR A 448 -8.70 -0.64 1.61
CA THR A 448 -9.22 -1.99 1.92
C THR A 448 -8.44 -3.00 1.07
N PRO A 449 -7.44 -3.70 1.63
CA PRO A 449 -6.77 -4.76 0.91
C PRO A 449 -7.79 -5.84 0.53
N VAL A 450 -7.64 -6.42 -0.64
CA VAL A 450 -8.47 -7.55 -1.06
C VAL A 450 -8.05 -8.77 -0.23
N PRO A 451 -8.94 -9.37 0.58
CA PRO A 451 -8.59 -10.57 1.32
C PRO A 451 -8.28 -11.71 0.36
N PRO A 452 -7.37 -12.64 0.73
CA PRO A 452 -7.17 -13.87 0.00
C PRO A 452 -8.47 -14.64 -0.22
N THR A 453 -8.55 -15.41 -1.31
CA THR A 453 -9.74 -16.22 -1.60
C THR A 453 -9.39 -17.70 -1.46
N LEU A 454 -10.18 -18.42 -0.67
CA LEU A 454 -10.12 -19.86 -0.53
C LEU A 454 -11.28 -20.49 -1.32
N HIS A 455 -10.95 -21.14 -2.43
CA HIS A 455 -11.89 -21.88 -3.26
C HIS A 455 -12.00 -23.31 -2.73
N LEU A 456 -13.15 -23.69 -2.20
CA LEU A 456 -13.44 -25.04 -1.72
C LEU A 456 -14.03 -25.84 -2.87
N LEU A 457 -13.30 -26.85 -3.31
CA LEU A 457 -13.66 -27.73 -4.42
C LEU A 457 -14.11 -29.08 -3.87
N SER A 458 -15.27 -29.55 -4.30
CA SER A 458 -15.79 -30.84 -3.87
C SER A 458 -14.97 -32.02 -4.44
N ASP A 459 -14.34 -31.82 -5.61
CA ASP A 459 -13.57 -32.85 -6.30
C ASP A 459 -12.34 -32.28 -7.01
N ASN A 460 -11.29 -33.09 -7.15
CA ASN A 460 -10.05 -32.69 -7.80
C ASN A 460 -10.21 -32.37 -9.31
N SER A 461 -11.24 -32.88 -9.96
CA SER A 461 -11.53 -32.57 -11.37
C SER A 461 -11.90 -31.09 -11.59
N LEU A 462 -12.36 -30.41 -10.57
CA LEU A 462 -12.72 -28.99 -10.62
C LEU A 462 -11.50 -28.03 -10.58
N GLN A 463 -10.30 -28.52 -10.25
CA GLN A 463 -9.09 -27.70 -10.12
C GLN A 463 -8.81 -26.84 -11.37
N LEU A 464 -8.90 -27.42 -12.57
CA LEU A 464 -8.66 -26.69 -13.83
C LEU A 464 -9.74 -25.65 -14.11
N THR A 465 -11.00 -25.96 -13.83
CA THR A 465 -12.11 -25.04 -14.03
C THR A 465 -11.98 -23.83 -13.11
N ALA A 466 -11.70 -24.07 -11.83
CA ALA A 466 -11.47 -23.03 -10.85
C ALA A 466 -10.24 -22.17 -11.20
N LEU A 467 -9.11 -22.80 -11.57
CA LEU A 467 -7.92 -22.11 -12.04
C LEU A 467 -8.24 -21.13 -13.19
N ASN A 468 -8.94 -21.60 -14.22
CA ASN A 468 -9.27 -20.79 -15.39
C ASN A 468 -10.17 -19.60 -15.02
N ARG A 469 -11.11 -19.78 -14.11
CA ARG A 469 -11.98 -18.70 -13.59
C ARG A 469 -11.15 -17.63 -12.84
N VAL A 470 -10.22 -18.06 -11.99
CA VAL A 470 -9.31 -17.17 -11.28
C VAL A 470 -8.43 -16.40 -12.28
N LEU A 471 -7.84 -17.07 -13.27
CA LEU A 471 -7.02 -16.41 -14.30
C LEU A 471 -7.81 -15.37 -15.10
N ASP A 472 -9.07 -15.65 -15.44
CA ASP A 472 -9.95 -14.70 -16.12
C ASP A 472 -10.26 -13.48 -15.23
N ARG A 473 -10.48 -13.68 -13.92
CA ARG A 473 -10.69 -12.61 -12.95
C ARG A 473 -9.45 -11.73 -12.83
N LEU A 474 -8.28 -12.31 -12.60
CA LEU A 474 -7.00 -11.59 -12.46
C LEU A 474 -6.65 -10.81 -13.74
N THR A 475 -6.93 -11.41 -14.92
CA THR A 475 -6.73 -10.71 -16.21
C THR A 475 -7.63 -9.49 -16.34
N ARG A 476 -8.92 -9.58 -15.97
CA ARG A 476 -9.84 -8.42 -15.96
C ARG A 476 -9.43 -7.34 -14.96
N GLN A 477 -8.79 -7.72 -13.86
CA GLN A 477 -8.23 -6.80 -12.87
C GLN A 477 -6.92 -6.14 -13.31
N GLY A 478 -6.36 -6.54 -14.46
CA GLY A 478 -5.12 -5.97 -14.98
C GLY A 478 -3.84 -6.47 -14.29
N ILE A 479 -3.91 -7.56 -13.54
CA ILE A 479 -2.73 -8.15 -12.89
C ILE A 479 -1.92 -8.90 -13.96
N LYS A 480 -0.64 -8.55 -14.08
CA LYS A 480 0.23 -9.04 -15.16
C LYS A 480 1.07 -10.24 -14.73
N ASN A 481 1.67 -10.19 -13.55
CA ASN A 481 2.57 -11.21 -13.05
C ASN A 481 1.78 -12.18 -12.18
N VAL A 482 1.34 -13.28 -12.75
CA VAL A 482 0.60 -14.35 -12.08
C VAL A 482 1.44 -15.61 -12.12
N THR A 483 1.67 -16.22 -10.97
CA THR A 483 2.37 -17.50 -10.84
C THR A 483 1.47 -18.53 -10.18
N ILE A 484 1.46 -19.72 -10.73
CA ILE A 484 0.73 -20.88 -10.21
C ILE A 484 1.73 -21.72 -9.43
N LEU A 485 1.42 -22.01 -8.17
CA LEU A 485 2.26 -22.83 -7.31
C LEU A 485 1.50 -24.05 -6.83
N THR A 486 2.22 -25.18 -6.72
CA THR A 486 1.69 -26.42 -6.17
C THR A 486 2.63 -26.92 -5.04
N PRO A 487 2.08 -27.43 -3.92
CA PRO A 487 2.87 -28.12 -2.91
C PRO A 487 3.38 -29.50 -3.38
N GLN A 488 2.81 -30.03 -4.47
CA GLN A 488 3.14 -31.33 -5.05
C GLN A 488 4.31 -31.24 -6.03
N THR A 489 4.96 -32.36 -6.32
CA THR A 489 5.87 -32.44 -7.47
C THR A 489 5.10 -32.40 -8.79
N PHE A 490 5.77 -32.07 -9.89
CA PHE A 490 5.12 -31.98 -11.21
C PHE A 490 4.49 -33.28 -11.68
N ASP A 491 4.91 -34.44 -11.14
CA ASP A 491 4.33 -35.74 -11.48
C ASP A 491 2.97 -35.98 -10.83
N TYR A 492 2.66 -35.27 -9.72
CA TYR A 492 1.44 -35.46 -8.94
C TYR A 492 0.49 -34.27 -8.98
N THR A 493 0.85 -33.19 -9.67
CA THR A 493 -0.06 -32.04 -9.83
C THR A 493 -1.22 -32.36 -10.77
N SER A 494 -2.38 -31.78 -10.50
CA SER A 494 -3.54 -31.81 -11.39
C SER A 494 -3.27 -31.18 -12.76
N LEU A 495 -2.23 -30.35 -12.86
CA LEU A 495 -1.80 -29.70 -14.11
C LEU A 495 -0.97 -30.59 -15.01
N ARG A 496 -0.45 -31.71 -14.56
CA ARG A 496 0.49 -32.56 -15.30
C ARG A 496 0.12 -32.76 -16.79
N PRO A 497 -1.16 -33.05 -17.13
CA PRO A 497 -1.52 -33.33 -18.55
C PRO A 497 -1.39 -32.14 -19.49
N VAL A 498 -1.35 -30.91 -18.95
CA VAL A 498 -1.43 -29.65 -19.71
C VAL A 498 -0.19 -28.76 -19.55
N LEU A 499 0.80 -29.21 -18.76
CA LEU A 499 2.04 -28.45 -18.53
C LEU A 499 2.97 -28.54 -19.75
N VAL A 500 3.58 -27.40 -20.08
CA VAL A 500 4.63 -27.27 -21.09
C VAL A 500 5.96 -27.00 -20.41
N GLU A 501 7.02 -27.68 -20.83
CA GLU A 501 8.36 -27.49 -20.29
C GLU A 501 8.95 -26.13 -20.68
N ALA A 502 9.60 -25.47 -19.75
CA ALA A 502 10.37 -24.27 -20.06
C ALA A 502 11.69 -24.65 -20.74
N PRO A 503 12.01 -24.10 -21.93
CA PRO A 503 13.28 -24.38 -22.58
C PRO A 503 14.47 -24.04 -21.66
N GLY A 504 15.33 -25.03 -21.42
CA GLY A 504 16.56 -24.86 -20.64
C GLY A 504 16.40 -24.76 -19.11
N ASN A 505 15.18 -24.81 -18.58
CA ASN A 505 14.96 -24.77 -17.13
C ASN A 505 13.95 -25.85 -16.67
N PRO A 506 14.42 -26.99 -16.15
CA PRO A 506 13.55 -28.07 -15.69
C PRO A 506 12.76 -27.76 -14.42
N SER A 507 13.08 -26.67 -13.75
CA SER A 507 12.42 -26.25 -12.50
C SER A 507 11.17 -25.40 -12.72
N ILE A 508 10.93 -24.97 -13.96
CA ILE A 508 9.78 -24.16 -14.37
C ILE A 508 8.99 -24.93 -15.42
N ARG A 509 7.67 -24.82 -15.34
CA ARG A 509 6.72 -25.26 -16.36
C ARG A 509 5.81 -24.09 -16.71
N PHE A 510 5.16 -24.19 -17.85
CA PHE A 510 4.15 -23.22 -18.26
C PHE A 510 2.77 -23.86 -18.38
N TYR A 511 1.78 -23.14 -17.93
CA TYR A 511 0.38 -23.43 -18.19
C TYR A 511 -0.12 -22.50 -19.32
N PRO A 512 -0.42 -23.04 -20.51
CA PRO A 512 -0.94 -22.25 -21.61
C PRO A 512 -2.44 -22.01 -21.44
N TYR A 513 -2.87 -20.74 -21.39
CA TYR A 513 -4.27 -20.39 -21.31
C TYR A 513 -4.58 -19.10 -22.07
N LYS A 514 -5.55 -19.14 -23.00
CA LYS A 514 -6.00 -17.99 -23.82
C LYS A 514 -4.84 -17.20 -24.46
N GLY A 515 -3.88 -17.91 -25.05
CA GLY A 515 -2.73 -17.34 -25.74
C GLY A 515 -1.63 -16.75 -24.81
N LYS A 516 -1.77 -16.90 -23.50
CA LYS A 516 -0.75 -16.56 -22.51
C LYS A 516 -0.11 -17.81 -21.94
N GLN A 517 1.12 -17.67 -21.48
CA GLN A 517 1.83 -18.72 -20.74
C GLN A 517 2.02 -18.27 -19.29
N TYR A 518 1.46 -19.01 -18.36
CA TYR A 518 1.58 -18.74 -16.93
C TYR A 518 2.66 -19.62 -16.31
N VAL A 519 3.55 -19.03 -15.54
CA VAL A 519 4.61 -19.76 -14.84
C VAL A 519 4.00 -20.70 -13.81
N VAL A 520 4.43 -21.96 -13.83
CA VAL A 520 4.08 -22.98 -12.83
C VAL A 520 5.35 -23.48 -12.17
N SER A 521 5.35 -23.52 -10.85
CA SER A 521 6.48 -24.05 -10.05
C SER A 521 5.96 -24.77 -8.81
N THR A 522 6.84 -25.51 -8.13
CA THR A 522 6.51 -26.00 -6.79
C THR A 522 6.75 -24.90 -5.76
N CYS A 523 6.01 -24.92 -4.66
CA CYS A 523 6.18 -23.93 -3.57
C CYS A 523 7.64 -23.83 -3.12
N ILE A 524 8.30 -24.96 -2.94
CA ILE A 524 9.68 -25.01 -2.45
C ILE A 524 10.69 -24.47 -3.48
N ARG A 525 10.52 -24.80 -4.77
CA ARG A 525 11.41 -24.29 -5.82
C ARG A 525 11.24 -22.79 -6.06
N PHE A 526 10.05 -22.24 -5.80
CA PHE A 526 9.75 -20.82 -5.95
C PHE A 526 10.16 -19.99 -4.72
N LYS A 527 10.82 -20.60 -3.74
CA LYS A 527 11.35 -19.93 -2.55
C LYS A 527 12.31 -18.79 -2.95
N GLY A 528 12.24 -17.65 -2.26
CA GLY A 528 13.04 -16.46 -2.57
C GLY A 528 12.45 -15.56 -3.65
N LEU A 529 11.62 -16.07 -4.55
CA LEU A 529 10.93 -15.30 -5.58
C LEU A 529 9.59 -14.75 -5.09
N GLU A 530 8.94 -13.93 -5.91
CA GLU A 530 7.65 -13.30 -5.60
C GLU A 530 6.86 -13.02 -6.88
N SER A 531 5.55 -12.83 -6.76
CA SER A 531 4.67 -12.51 -7.88
C SER A 531 3.54 -11.58 -7.41
N ASP A 532 2.97 -10.80 -8.34
CA ASP A 532 1.85 -9.90 -8.03
C ASP A 532 0.62 -10.69 -7.55
N ALA A 533 0.36 -11.82 -8.18
CA ALA A 533 -0.64 -12.77 -7.75
C ALA A 533 -0.09 -14.20 -7.71
N ILE A 534 -0.44 -14.91 -6.67
CA ILE A 534 -0.17 -16.35 -6.52
C ILE A 534 -1.49 -17.10 -6.52
N ILE A 535 -1.52 -18.20 -7.31
CA ILE A 535 -2.58 -19.19 -7.26
C ILE A 535 -1.97 -20.47 -6.70
N LEU A 536 -2.36 -20.83 -5.47
CA LEU A 536 -1.98 -22.12 -4.88
C LEU A 536 -3.01 -23.17 -5.27
N MET A 537 -2.58 -24.22 -5.94
CA MET A 537 -3.46 -25.31 -6.30
C MET A 537 -2.99 -26.66 -5.73
N ASP A 538 -3.78 -27.69 -5.95
CA ASP A 538 -3.57 -29.04 -5.40
C ASP A 538 -3.50 -29.06 -3.87
N LEU A 539 -4.11 -28.06 -3.21
CA LEU A 539 -4.23 -28.08 -1.77
C LEU A 539 -5.23 -29.17 -1.35
N ARG A 540 -4.88 -29.87 -0.29
CA ARG A 540 -5.70 -30.92 0.33
C ARG A 540 -5.59 -30.80 1.85
N ARG A 541 -6.39 -31.54 2.58
CA ARG A 541 -6.36 -31.52 4.04
C ARG A 541 -4.96 -31.86 4.61
N ASP A 542 -4.25 -32.83 4.00
CA ASP A 542 -2.90 -33.22 4.39
C ASP A 542 -1.83 -32.15 4.13
N THR A 543 -2.10 -31.20 3.23
CA THR A 543 -1.25 -30.02 3.02
C THR A 543 -1.05 -29.22 4.31
N PHE A 544 -2.00 -29.24 5.23
CA PHE A 544 -1.94 -28.49 6.49
C PHE A 544 -1.37 -29.32 7.65
N GLN A 545 -0.46 -30.25 7.37
CA GLN A 545 0.25 -31.10 8.34
C GLN A 545 1.73 -31.24 7.96
N GLY A 546 2.59 -31.32 8.98
CA GLY A 546 4.00 -31.62 8.80
C GLY A 546 4.70 -30.76 7.73
N LYS A 547 5.33 -31.39 6.76
CA LYS A 547 6.04 -30.71 5.65
C LYS A 547 5.11 -29.91 4.73
N GLY A 548 3.85 -30.28 4.63
CA GLY A 548 2.85 -29.54 3.86
C GLY A 548 2.62 -28.12 4.39
N ASN A 549 2.66 -27.92 5.70
CA ASN A 549 2.58 -26.59 6.31
C ASN A 549 3.69 -25.66 5.82
N LEU A 550 4.90 -26.18 5.68
CA LEU A 550 6.03 -25.41 5.15
C LEU A 550 5.80 -25.05 3.68
N ALA A 551 5.37 -25.99 2.86
CA ALA A 551 5.06 -25.72 1.45
C ALA A 551 3.97 -24.66 1.30
N PHE A 552 2.90 -24.76 2.10
CA PHE A 552 1.83 -23.76 2.13
C PHE A 552 2.34 -22.36 2.56
N TYR A 553 3.07 -22.29 3.67
CA TYR A 553 3.65 -21.03 4.17
C TYR A 553 4.57 -20.38 3.13
N VAL A 554 5.50 -21.17 2.58
CA VAL A 554 6.43 -20.69 1.55
C VAL A 554 5.66 -20.18 0.33
N GLY A 555 4.72 -20.97 -0.20
CA GLY A 555 3.96 -20.62 -1.40
C GLY A 555 3.06 -19.40 -1.21
N SER A 556 2.25 -19.37 -0.16
CA SER A 556 1.31 -18.28 0.13
C SER A 556 2.01 -16.94 0.39
N SER A 557 3.14 -16.96 1.08
CA SER A 557 3.93 -15.76 1.38
C SER A 557 4.65 -15.16 0.16
N ARG A 558 4.57 -15.78 -1.04
CA ARG A 558 5.12 -15.23 -2.30
C ARG A 558 4.20 -14.22 -2.99
N ALA A 559 2.95 -14.13 -2.57
CA ALA A 559 1.97 -13.20 -3.13
C ALA A 559 2.23 -11.78 -2.63
N LYS A 560 2.24 -10.79 -3.55
CA LYS A 560 2.28 -9.37 -3.19
C LYS A 560 0.89 -8.81 -2.93
N TYR A 561 -0.04 -8.98 -3.88
CA TYR A 561 -1.32 -8.28 -3.89
C TYR A 561 -2.54 -9.20 -3.90
N SER A 562 -2.42 -10.40 -4.49
CA SER A 562 -3.53 -11.36 -4.60
C SER A 562 -3.07 -12.77 -4.29
N LEU A 563 -3.85 -13.47 -3.50
CA LEU A 563 -3.64 -14.87 -3.17
C LEU A 563 -4.95 -15.62 -3.33
N ASP A 564 -4.93 -16.60 -4.23
CA ASP A 564 -6.02 -17.55 -4.46
C ASP A 564 -5.56 -18.96 -4.09
N MET A 565 -6.39 -19.68 -3.38
CA MET A 565 -6.07 -21.02 -2.86
C MET A 565 -7.15 -22.00 -3.29
N LEU A 566 -6.77 -23.00 -4.12
CA LEU A 566 -7.67 -24.04 -4.61
C LEU A 566 -7.52 -25.28 -3.73
N LEU A 567 -8.47 -25.47 -2.82
CA LEU A 567 -8.48 -26.57 -1.86
C LEU A 567 -9.53 -27.60 -2.22
N THR A 568 -9.08 -28.80 -2.60
CA THR A 568 -9.98 -29.95 -2.73
C THR A 568 -10.33 -30.47 -1.34
N LEU A 569 -11.57 -30.26 -0.93
CA LEU A 569 -12.08 -30.64 0.38
C LEU A 569 -13.58 -30.89 0.29
N PRO A 570 -14.03 -32.17 0.36
CA PRO A 570 -15.45 -32.50 0.45
C PRO A 570 -16.12 -31.93 1.72
N GLU A 571 -17.41 -31.66 1.66
CA GLU A 571 -18.14 -31.00 2.77
C GLU A 571 -18.07 -31.77 4.10
N GLU A 572 -18.03 -33.09 4.04
CA GLU A 572 -17.87 -33.97 5.19
C GLU A 572 -16.54 -33.79 5.92
N GLU A 573 -15.51 -33.25 5.26
CA GLU A 573 -14.18 -33.02 5.81
C GLU A 573 -13.99 -31.60 6.39
N TYR A 574 -14.93 -30.67 6.18
CA TYR A 574 -14.81 -29.28 6.67
C TYR A 574 -14.55 -29.21 8.16
N TYR A 575 -15.32 -29.99 8.97
CA TYR A 575 -15.10 -30.04 10.40
C TYR A 575 -13.73 -30.60 10.77
N SER A 576 -13.30 -31.65 10.08
CA SER A 576 -12.02 -32.31 10.34
C SER A 576 -10.85 -31.35 10.11
N LEU A 577 -10.89 -30.56 9.02
CA LEU A 577 -9.88 -29.53 8.77
C LEU A 577 -9.95 -28.41 9.81
N ALA A 578 -11.14 -27.90 10.10
CA ALA A 578 -11.30 -26.83 11.09
C ALA A 578 -10.78 -27.24 12.46
N HIS A 579 -11.07 -28.44 12.92
CA HIS A 579 -10.58 -28.99 14.20
C HIS A 579 -9.07 -29.27 14.17
N GLN A 580 -8.52 -29.64 13.01
CA GLN A 580 -7.07 -29.81 12.83
C GLN A 580 -6.32 -28.47 12.97
N LEU A 581 -6.89 -27.39 12.43
CA LEU A 581 -6.31 -26.03 12.50
C LEU A 581 -6.50 -25.42 13.90
N ASP A 582 -7.66 -25.67 14.52
CA ASP A 582 -7.98 -25.22 15.87
C ASP A 582 -8.71 -26.32 16.66
N PRO A 583 -8.00 -27.03 17.57
CA PRO A 583 -8.60 -28.04 18.44
C PRO A 583 -9.73 -27.54 19.34
N GLY A 584 -9.83 -26.21 19.57
CA GLY A 584 -10.91 -25.59 20.34
C GLY A 584 -12.25 -25.52 19.61
N VAL A 585 -12.31 -25.91 18.34
CA VAL A 585 -13.56 -25.92 17.56
C VAL A 585 -14.57 -26.91 18.14
N PRO A 586 -15.72 -26.42 18.64
CA PRO A 586 -16.69 -27.28 19.33
C PRO A 586 -17.39 -28.24 18.36
N ASN A 587 -17.62 -29.45 18.83
CA ASN A 587 -18.29 -30.51 18.07
C ASN A 587 -19.80 -30.26 17.80
N ARG A 588 -20.35 -29.14 18.30
CA ARG A 588 -21.78 -28.79 18.18
C ARG A 588 -22.05 -28.04 16.87
N SER A 589 -23.11 -28.46 16.16
CA SER A 589 -23.58 -27.80 14.91
C SER A 589 -22.55 -27.80 13.76
N ARG A 590 -22.44 -28.90 13.05
CA ARG A 590 -21.54 -29.13 11.91
C ARG A 590 -22.18 -28.82 10.56
N THR A 591 -23.06 -27.81 10.46
CA THR A 591 -23.64 -27.46 9.16
C THR A 591 -22.54 -26.98 8.20
N PRO A 592 -22.58 -27.36 6.92
CA PRO A 592 -21.57 -26.96 5.93
C PRO A 592 -21.36 -25.44 5.91
N ASP A 593 -22.42 -24.65 5.93
CA ASP A 593 -22.33 -23.18 5.91
C ASP A 593 -21.62 -22.60 7.14
N ARG A 594 -21.82 -23.17 8.31
CA ARG A 594 -21.11 -22.74 9.52
C ARG A 594 -19.64 -23.10 9.43
N MET A 595 -19.32 -24.28 8.94
CA MET A 595 -17.95 -24.73 8.77
C MET A 595 -17.22 -23.91 7.71
N ARG A 596 -17.87 -23.57 6.59
CA ARG A 596 -17.30 -22.65 5.58
C ARG A 596 -16.92 -21.30 6.19
N ARG A 597 -17.83 -20.66 6.95
CA ARG A 597 -17.53 -19.39 7.63
C ARG A 597 -16.38 -19.53 8.61
N LEU A 598 -16.33 -20.62 9.36
CA LEU A 598 -15.25 -20.88 10.29
C LEU A 598 -13.90 -21.06 9.58
N LEU A 599 -13.85 -21.82 8.49
CA LEU A 599 -12.65 -21.96 7.66
C LEU A 599 -12.19 -20.59 7.11
N GLY A 600 -13.13 -19.76 6.65
CA GLY A 600 -12.82 -18.38 6.24
C GLY A 600 -12.17 -17.56 7.34
N THR A 601 -12.68 -17.68 8.58
CA THR A 601 -12.09 -17.01 9.75
C THR A 601 -10.70 -17.57 10.07
N LEU A 602 -10.55 -18.90 10.09
CA LEU A 602 -9.28 -19.56 10.41
C LEU A 602 -8.17 -19.24 9.39
N PHE A 603 -8.51 -19.15 8.12
CA PHE A 603 -7.57 -18.75 7.05
C PHE A 603 -7.48 -17.25 6.83
N SER A 604 -8.28 -16.43 7.50
CA SER A 604 -8.40 -14.99 7.21
C SER A 604 -8.68 -14.72 5.72
N ALA A 605 -9.56 -15.52 5.11
CA ALA A 605 -9.82 -15.53 3.67
C ALA A 605 -11.32 -15.49 3.36
N THR A 606 -11.67 -14.96 2.19
CA THR A 606 -13.01 -15.09 1.63
C THR A 606 -13.20 -16.52 1.10
N ILE A 607 -14.37 -17.11 1.31
CA ILE A 607 -14.68 -18.47 0.83
C ILE A 607 -15.52 -18.41 -0.44
N GLU A 608 -15.09 -19.12 -1.47
CA GLU A 608 -15.88 -19.46 -2.64
C GLU A 608 -16.03 -20.99 -2.71
N THR A 609 -17.19 -21.49 -3.16
CA THR A 609 -17.49 -22.93 -3.27
C THR A 609 -17.80 -23.29 -4.71
N GLU A 610 -17.26 -24.43 -5.19
CA GLU A 610 -17.49 -24.97 -6.52
C GLU A 610 -17.91 -26.45 -6.46
#